data_ed0a9306f1bda37c6ebad3f8a31ecae0
#
_entry.id   ed0a9306f1bda37c6ebad3f8a31ecae0
#
_cell.length_a   1.000
_cell.length_b   1.000
_cell.length_c   1.000
_cell.angle_alpha   90.00
_cell.angle_beta   90.00
_cell.angle_gamma   90.00
#
_symmetry.space_group_name_H-M   'P 1'
#
loop_
_entity.id
_entity.type
_entity.pdbx_description
1 polymer ?
#
loop_
_entity_poly.entity_id
_entity_poly.type
_entity_poly.pdbx_seq_one_letter_code
_entity_poly.pdbx_strand_id
1 'polypeptide(L)'
;MSKKECIAMLLAGGQGSRLGALTQKIAKPAVSFGGKFRIIDFSLSNCSNSGIDTVGVLTQYRPYLLHAYVGSGEAWDLDSRDGGVSILPPYETQTGGAWYAGTADAITQNLDYIKANDPKYVLILSGDHLYRMDYRKMLKTHIENLSLIHISEPTRPRLI
;
A
#
# COMPACT_ATOMS: atom_id res chain seq x y z
N MET A 1 18.03 -2.57 -14.76
CA MET A 1 17.29 -2.04 -13.61
C MET A 1 18.20 -2.16 -12.39
N SER A 2 18.39 -1.09 -11.64
CA SER A 2 19.12 -1.17 -10.37
C SER A 2 18.28 -1.96 -9.36
N LYS A 3 18.91 -2.86 -8.62
CA LYS A 3 18.24 -3.65 -7.58
C LYS A 3 17.69 -2.72 -6.50
N LYS A 4 16.38 -2.80 -6.23
CA LYS A 4 15.74 -1.97 -5.20
C LYS A 4 16.05 -2.52 -3.81
N GLU A 5 16.40 -1.65 -2.87
CA GLU A 5 16.59 -2.10 -1.48
C GLU A 5 15.25 -2.47 -0.85
N CYS A 6 14.26 -1.61 -0.99
CA CYS A 6 12.92 -1.82 -0.43
C CYS A 6 11.85 -1.28 -1.40
N ILE A 7 10.76 -2.02 -1.55
CA ILE A 7 9.53 -1.53 -2.18
C ILE A 7 8.39 -1.56 -1.17
N ALA A 8 7.36 -0.74 -1.39
CA ALA A 8 6.15 -0.77 -0.56
C ALA A 8 4.98 -1.42 -1.30
N MET A 9 4.20 -2.22 -0.58
CA MET A 9 2.92 -2.79 -1.03
C MET A 9 1.83 -2.23 -0.13
N LEU A 10 1.02 -1.31 -0.68
CA LEU A 10 0.01 -0.54 0.05
C LEU A 10 -1.37 -1.16 -0.13
N LEU A 11 -1.92 -1.74 0.92
CA LEU A 11 -3.23 -2.40 0.92
C LEU A 11 -4.35 -1.35 0.96
N ALA A 12 -4.93 -1.05 -0.18
CA ALA A 12 -5.93 0.01 -0.38
C ALA A 12 -7.30 -0.53 -0.84
N GLY A 13 -7.54 -1.83 -0.71
CA GLY A 13 -8.74 -2.52 -1.23
C GLY A 13 -9.95 -2.56 -0.28
N GLY A 14 -9.84 -2.06 0.94
CA GLY A 14 -10.86 -2.19 1.96
C GLY A 14 -12.16 -1.44 1.67
N GLN A 15 -13.31 -2.11 1.91
CA GLN A 15 -14.64 -1.56 1.70
C GLN A 15 -14.99 -0.41 2.67
N GLY A 16 -14.38 -0.39 3.86
CA GLY A 16 -14.55 0.68 4.85
C GLY A 16 -15.95 0.77 5.45
N SER A 17 -16.68 -0.33 5.52
CA SER A 17 -18.08 -0.40 5.98
C SER A 17 -18.34 0.31 7.32
N ARG A 18 -17.34 0.36 8.20
CA ARG A 18 -17.41 1.04 9.52
C ARG A 18 -17.55 2.56 9.43
N LEU A 19 -17.19 3.17 8.31
CA LEU A 19 -17.32 4.62 8.09
C LEU A 19 -18.69 5.02 7.52
N GLY A 20 -19.61 4.06 7.35
CA GLY A 20 -21.00 4.30 6.96
C GLY A 20 -21.11 5.13 5.67
N ALA A 21 -21.76 6.28 5.76
CA ALA A 21 -22.05 7.14 4.62
C ALA A 21 -20.79 7.61 3.86
N LEU A 22 -19.63 7.76 4.52
CA LEU A 22 -18.41 8.25 3.91
C LEU A 22 -17.82 7.28 2.88
N THR A 23 -18.07 5.98 3.03
CA THR A 23 -17.51 4.95 2.16
C THR A 23 -18.52 4.27 1.24
N GLN A 24 -19.76 4.75 1.22
CA GLN A 24 -20.79 4.19 0.32
C GLN A 24 -20.45 4.32 -1.17
N LYS A 25 -19.76 5.42 -1.55
CA LYS A 25 -19.43 5.74 -2.95
C LYS A 25 -17.94 5.73 -3.27
N ILE A 26 -17.07 5.69 -2.27
CA ILE A 26 -15.62 5.79 -2.42
C ILE A 26 -14.89 4.75 -1.56
N ALA A 27 -13.71 4.31 -1.99
CA ALA A 27 -12.85 3.46 -1.19
C ALA A 27 -12.35 4.22 0.05
N LYS A 28 -12.17 3.52 1.19
CA LYS A 28 -11.72 4.14 2.44
C LYS A 28 -10.44 4.98 2.31
N PRO A 29 -9.38 4.54 1.60
CA PRO A 29 -8.17 5.34 1.40
C PRO A 29 -8.40 6.65 0.64
N ALA A 30 -9.48 6.73 -0.16
CA ALA A 30 -9.83 7.92 -0.93
C ALA A 30 -10.70 8.92 -0.17
N VAL A 31 -11.09 8.62 1.07
CA VAL A 31 -11.89 9.53 1.92
C VAL A 31 -11.07 10.79 2.23
N SER A 32 -11.70 11.96 2.09
CA SER A 32 -11.08 13.24 2.42
C SER A 32 -10.82 13.37 3.91
N PHE A 33 -9.66 13.93 4.25
CA PHE A 33 -9.23 14.21 5.61
C PHE A 33 -8.68 15.63 5.72
N GLY A 34 -9.17 16.40 6.69
CA GLY A 34 -8.74 17.78 6.88
C GLY A 34 -9.06 18.73 5.71
N GLY A 35 -10.02 18.39 4.86
CA GLY A 35 -10.48 19.21 3.73
C GLY A 35 -9.55 19.25 2.52
N LYS A 36 -8.26 18.97 2.66
CA LYS A 36 -7.26 19.06 1.59
C LYS A 36 -6.69 17.70 1.19
N PHE A 37 -6.48 16.81 2.14
CA PHE A 37 -5.83 15.52 1.96
C PHE A 37 -6.84 14.38 1.88
N ARG A 38 -6.35 13.22 1.45
CA ARG A 38 -7.04 11.93 1.58
C ARG A 38 -6.27 11.01 2.50
N ILE A 39 -6.90 9.98 3.00
CA ILE A 39 -6.26 9.04 3.95
C ILE A 39 -4.98 8.43 3.35
N ILE A 40 -4.99 8.09 2.07
CA ILE A 40 -3.84 7.47 1.38
C ILE A 40 -2.60 8.39 1.33
N ASP A 41 -2.78 9.71 1.38
CA ASP A 41 -1.67 10.67 1.29
C ASP A 41 -0.63 10.46 2.38
N PHE A 42 -1.06 10.06 3.57
CA PHE A 42 -0.17 9.81 4.70
C PHE A 42 0.79 8.65 4.43
N SER A 43 0.27 7.55 3.90
CA SER A 43 1.11 6.38 3.57
C SER A 43 2.04 6.66 2.40
N LEU A 44 1.57 7.33 1.33
CA LEU A 44 2.40 7.69 0.18
C LEU A 44 3.48 8.71 0.57
N SER A 45 3.11 9.75 1.34
CA SER A 45 4.08 10.73 1.85
C SER A 45 5.13 10.09 2.77
N ASN A 46 4.73 9.14 3.62
CA ASN A 46 5.67 8.41 4.47
C ASN A 46 6.64 7.57 3.63
N CYS A 47 6.19 6.92 2.54
CA CYS A 47 7.05 6.19 1.61
C CYS A 47 8.08 7.11 0.97
N SER A 48 7.63 8.21 0.35
CA SER A 48 8.50 9.21 -0.29
C SER A 48 9.52 9.78 0.70
N ASN A 49 9.06 10.26 1.86
CA ASN A 49 9.93 10.80 2.91
C ASN A 49 10.92 9.76 3.50
N SER A 50 10.62 8.48 3.35
CA SER A 50 11.51 7.39 3.78
C SER A 50 12.46 6.91 2.68
N GLY A 51 12.45 7.54 1.49
CA GLY A 51 13.26 7.15 0.35
C GLY A 51 12.80 5.86 -0.33
N ILE A 52 11.55 5.44 -0.12
CA ILE A 52 10.92 4.32 -0.83
C ILE A 52 10.24 4.88 -2.06
N ASP A 53 10.85 4.71 -3.20
CA ASP A 53 10.46 5.29 -4.49
C ASP A 53 9.56 4.39 -5.35
N THR A 54 9.33 3.16 -4.92
CA THR A 54 8.55 2.16 -5.67
C THR A 54 7.42 1.64 -4.79
N VAL A 55 6.18 1.93 -5.18
CA VAL A 55 4.99 1.63 -4.38
C VAL A 55 3.92 0.95 -5.24
N GLY A 56 3.57 -0.28 -4.88
CA GLY A 56 2.40 -0.98 -5.43
C GLY A 56 1.16 -0.70 -4.58
N VAL A 57 0.13 -0.10 -5.16
CA VAL A 57 -1.15 0.19 -4.48
C VAL A 57 -2.17 -0.86 -4.87
N LEU A 58 -2.48 -1.77 -3.95
CA LEU A 58 -3.42 -2.88 -4.16
C LEU A 58 -4.85 -2.38 -3.93
N THR A 59 -5.62 -2.28 -5.01
CA THR A 59 -6.97 -1.73 -4.98
C THR A 59 -7.99 -2.81 -5.30
N GLN A 60 -9.21 -2.70 -4.76
CA GLN A 60 -10.27 -3.65 -5.05
C GLN A 60 -11.64 -2.97 -5.08
N TYR A 61 -12.07 -2.37 -3.98
CA TYR A 61 -13.39 -1.77 -3.85
C TYR A 61 -13.39 -0.34 -4.39
N ARG A 62 -14.33 -0.05 -5.32
CA ARG A 62 -14.54 1.28 -5.94
C ARG A 62 -13.24 2.01 -6.30
N PRO A 63 -12.41 1.42 -7.16
CA PRO A 63 -11.04 1.89 -7.37
C PRO A 63 -10.95 3.20 -8.15
N TYR A 64 -11.95 3.54 -8.97
CA TYR A 64 -11.87 4.64 -9.94
C TYR A 64 -11.40 5.97 -9.35
N LEU A 65 -12.06 6.45 -8.28
CA LEU A 65 -11.70 7.74 -7.67
C LEU A 65 -10.32 7.70 -6.99
N LEU A 66 -9.94 6.55 -6.46
CA LEU A 66 -8.61 6.36 -5.87
C LEU A 66 -7.53 6.38 -6.96
N HIS A 67 -7.75 5.64 -8.06
CA HIS A 67 -6.83 5.63 -9.21
C HIS A 67 -6.66 7.02 -9.82
N ALA A 68 -7.77 7.73 -10.06
CA ALA A 68 -7.74 9.08 -10.61
C ALA A 68 -7.01 10.08 -9.69
N TYR A 69 -7.12 9.88 -8.38
CA TYR A 69 -6.45 10.74 -7.41
C TYR A 69 -4.96 10.44 -7.28
N VAL A 70 -4.59 9.16 -7.22
CA VAL A 70 -3.17 8.76 -7.12
C VAL A 70 -2.43 9.09 -8.41
N GLY A 71 -3.06 8.88 -9.57
CA GLY A 71 -2.47 9.18 -10.87
C GLY A 71 -1.10 8.50 -11.05
N SER A 72 -0.13 9.29 -11.51
CA SER A 72 1.27 8.86 -11.67
C SER A 72 2.07 8.85 -10.38
N GLY A 73 1.55 9.42 -9.28
CA GLY A 73 2.30 9.60 -8.03
C GLY A 73 3.06 10.93 -7.92
N GLU A 74 2.94 11.83 -8.89
CA GLU A 74 3.64 13.13 -8.97
C GLU A 74 3.46 13.96 -7.68
N ALA A 75 2.26 13.96 -7.09
CA ALA A 75 1.97 14.71 -5.87
C ALA A 75 2.84 14.32 -4.66
N TRP A 76 3.52 13.18 -4.73
CA TRP A 76 4.41 12.65 -3.67
C TRP A 76 5.84 12.40 -4.15
N ASP A 77 6.22 12.92 -5.33
CA ASP A 77 7.50 12.62 -5.99
C ASP A 77 7.71 11.10 -6.23
N LEU A 78 6.62 10.39 -6.50
CA LEU A 78 6.59 8.95 -6.76
C LEU A 78 6.25 8.65 -8.24
N ASP A 79 6.82 9.43 -9.16
CA ASP A 79 6.60 9.34 -10.62
C ASP A 79 7.91 9.07 -11.39
N SER A 80 8.95 8.60 -10.68
CA SER A 80 10.26 8.36 -11.28
C SER A 80 10.21 7.24 -12.32
N ARG A 81 11.08 7.33 -13.34
CA ARG A 81 11.18 6.34 -14.43
C ARG A 81 11.56 4.93 -13.94
N ASP A 82 12.40 4.85 -12.91
CA ASP A 82 12.92 3.60 -12.37
C ASP A 82 12.19 3.15 -11.09
N GLY A 83 11.06 3.76 -10.80
CA GLY A 83 10.22 3.49 -9.64
C GLY A 83 8.80 4.00 -9.86
N GLY A 84 8.23 4.64 -8.82
CA GLY A 84 6.92 5.27 -8.91
C GLY A 84 5.79 4.46 -8.34
N VAL A 85 4.57 4.98 -8.49
CA VAL A 85 3.36 4.30 -8.05
C VAL A 85 2.81 3.41 -9.16
N SER A 86 2.53 2.17 -8.82
CA SER A 86 1.80 1.23 -9.68
C SER A 86 0.48 0.86 -9.03
N ILE A 87 -0.61 1.00 -9.76
CA ILE A 87 -1.93 0.55 -9.29
C ILE A 87 -2.09 -0.92 -9.63
N LEU A 88 -2.39 -1.73 -8.64
CA LEU A 88 -2.50 -3.18 -8.73
C LEU A 88 -3.93 -3.62 -8.38
N PRO A 89 -4.85 -3.66 -9.36
CA PRO A 89 -6.18 -4.23 -9.16
C PRO A 89 -6.12 -5.77 -9.22
N PRO A 90 -7.12 -6.48 -8.67
CA PRO A 90 -7.27 -7.90 -8.91
C PRO A 90 -7.52 -8.14 -10.40
N TYR A 91 -7.03 -9.26 -10.94
CA TYR A 91 -7.17 -9.62 -12.35
C TYR A 91 -7.61 -11.08 -12.51
N GLU A 92 -8.25 -11.37 -13.64
CA GLU A 92 -8.61 -12.73 -14.00
C GLU A 92 -7.39 -13.51 -14.48
N THR A 93 -7.26 -14.74 -13.98
CA THR A 93 -6.30 -15.72 -14.47
C THR A 93 -7.01 -16.71 -15.40
N GLN A 94 -6.29 -17.53 -16.13
CA GLN A 94 -6.87 -18.60 -16.99
C GLN A 94 -7.70 -19.62 -16.19
N THR A 95 -7.49 -19.72 -14.89
CA THR A 95 -8.21 -20.63 -13.99
C THR A 95 -9.40 -19.98 -13.29
N GLY A 96 -9.72 -18.76 -13.64
CA GLY A 96 -10.77 -17.94 -13.03
C GLY A 96 -10.19 -16.72 -12.31
N GLY A 97 -10.94 -15.62 -12.33
CA GLY A 97 -10.60 -14.40 -11.62
C GLY A 97 -11.31 -14.35 -10.30
N ALA A 98 -10.62 -13.95 -9.28
CA ALA A 98 -11.22 -13.71 -7.99
C ALA A 98 -10.78 -12.38 -7.44
N TRP A 99 -11.71 -11.71 -6.79
CA TRP A 99 -11.38 -10.64 -5.86
C TRP A 99 -10.35 -11.15 -4.85
N TYR A 100 -9.50 -10.27 -4.34
CA TYR A 100 -8.60 -10.65 -3.26
C TYR A 100 -9.39 -11.24 -2.09
N ALA A 101 -9.12 -12.49 -1.73
CA ALA A 101 -9.77 -13.17 -0.62
C ALA A 101 -9.37 -12.58 0.75
N GLY A 102 -8.27 -11.82 0.78
CA GLY A 102 -7.76 -11.15 1.97
C GLY A 102 -6.45 -10.42 1.69
N THR A 103 -5.87 -9.85 2.72
CA THR A 103 -4.63 -9.06 2.61
C THR A 103 -3.43 -9.88 2.15
N ALA A 104 -3.29 -11.10 2.65
CA ALA A 104 -2.22 -12.00 2.23
C ALA A 104 -2.39 -12.45 0.78
N ASP A 105 -3.62 -12.75 0.36
CA ASP A 105 -3.93 -13.13 -0.99
C ASP A 105 -3.66 -11.99 -1.98
N ALA A 106 -3.96 -10.74 -1.60
CA ALA A 106 -3.62 -9.57 -2.41
C ALA A 106 -2.12 -9.47 -2.69
N ILE A 107 -1.27 -9.76 -1.71
CA ILE A 107 0.18 -9.80 -1.92
C ILE A 107 0.56 -10.99 -2.82
N THR A 108 -0.02 -12.17 -2.56
CA THR A 108 0.28 -13.40 -3.33
C THR A 108 -0.06 -13.25 -4.81
N GLN A 109 -1.21 -12.68 -5.13
CA GLN A 109 -1.60 -12.42 -6.53
C GLN A 109 -0.66 -11.43 -7.25
N ASN A 110 0.06 -10.59 -6.51
CA ASN A 110 0.98 -9.59 -7.05
C ASN A 110 2.47 -9.94 -6.86
N LEU A 111 2.79 -11.22 -6.65
CA LEU A 111 4.19 -11.68 -6.52
C LEU A 111 5.03 -11.38 -7.78
N ASP A 112 4.43 -11.37 -8.96
CA ASP A 112 5.15 -11.07 -10.20
C ASP A 112 5.60 -9.61 -10.25
N TYR A 113 4.80 -8.67 -9.72
CA TYR A 113 5.22 -7.28 -9.53
C TYR A 113 6.42 -7.18 -8.58
N ILE A 114 6.38 -7.91 -7.46
CA ILE A 114 7.47 -7.94 -6.50
C ILE A 114 8.73 -8.51 -7.15
N LYS A 115 8.63 -9.67 -7.83
CA LYS A 115 9.76 -10.30 -8.52
C LYS A 115 10.35 -9.43 -9.62
N ALA A 116 9.51 -8.72 -10.38
CA ALA A 116 9.97 -7.82 -11.45
C ALA A 116 10.82 -6.66 -10.92
N ASN A 117 10.58 -6.21 -9.71
CA ASN A 117 11.37 -5.17 -9.03
C ASN A 117 12.60 -5.71 -8.29
N ASP A 118 12.71 -7.03 -8.08
CA ASP A 118 13.78 -7.73 -7.35
C ASP A 118 14.24 -7.01 -6.06
N PRO A 119 13.32 -6.65 -5.14
CA PRO A 119 13.71 -5.93 -3.94
C PRO A 119 14.35 -6.84 -2.91
N LYS A 120 15.24 -6.28 -2.08
CA LYS A 120 15.78 -7.00 -0.92
C LYS A 120 14.75 -7.12 0.20
N TYR A 121 13.90 -6.11 0.37
CA TYR A 121 12.84 -6.05 1.38
C TYR A 121 11.51 -5.60 0.77
N VAL A 122 10.42 -6.08 1.33
CA VAL A 122 9.06 -5.65 0.97
C VAL A 122 8.37 -5.10 2.22
N LEU A 123 7.99 -3.82 2.15
CA LEU A 123 7.22 -3.14 3.18
C LEU A 123 5.74 -3.25 2.89
N ILE A 124 4.98 -3.93 3.73
CA ILE A 124 3.52 -4.07 3.59
C ILE A 124 2.84 -3.08 4.51
N LEU A 125 2.02 -2.21 3.94
CA LEU A 125 1.35 -1.10 4.63
C LEU A 125 -0.16 -1.17 4.47
N SER A 126 -0.89 -0.69 5.48
CA SER A 126 -2.31 -0.41 5.36
C SER A 126 -2.52 0.99 4.76
N GLY A 127 -3.36 1.08 3.72
CA GLY A 127 -3.69 2.34 3.05
C GLY A 127 -4.69 3.22 3.80
N ASP A 128 -5.10 2.81 5.00
CA ASP A 128 -6.11 3.50 5.81
C ASP A 128 -5.57 4.02 7.16
N HIS A 129 -4.25 4.04 7.33
CA HIS A 129 -3.59 4.55 8.52
C HIS A 129 -3.26 6.05 8.41
N LEU A 130 -3.66 6.78 9.42
CA LEU A 130 -3.35 8.20 9.60
C LEU A 130 -2.23 8.36 10.63
N TYR A 131 -0.99 8.33 10.18
CA TYR A 131 0.18 8.51 11.04
C TYR A 131 1.37 9.07 10.26
N ARG A 132 2.33 9.63 10.97
CA ARG A 132 3.62 10.07 10.43
C ARG A 132 4.70 9.11 10.91
N MET A 133 5.40 8.45 9.99
CA MET A 133 6.42 7.46 10.30
C MET A 133 7.56 7.52 9.30
N ASP A 134 8.78 7.36 9.81
CA ASP A 134 9.98 7.12 9.00
C ASP A 134 10.21 5.60 8.92
N TYR A 135 9.91 5.02 7.77
CA TYR A 135 10.05 3.58 7.54
C TYR A 135 11.50 3.10 7.52
N ARG A 136 12.48 3.99 7.35
CA ARG A 136 13.91 3.63 7.46
C ARG A 136 14.24 3.09 8.85
N LYS A 137 13.62 3.63 9.90
CA LYS A 137 13.80 3.14 11.28
C LYS A 137 13.27 1.71 11.43
N MET A 138 12.10 1.43 10.86
CA MET A 138 11.52 0.09 10.89
C MET A 138 12.38 -0.91 10.10
N LEU A 139 12.83 -0.53 8.91
CA LEU A 139 13.72 -1.34 8.09
C LEU A 139 15.05 -1.62 8.80
N LYS A 140 15.64 -0.61 9.43
CA LYS A 140 16.87 -0.76 10.23
C LYS A 140 16.68 -1.79 11.35
N THR A 141 15.60 -1.66 12.12
CA THR A 141 15.28 -2.61 13.20
C THR A 141 15.10 -4.04 12.67
N HIS A 142 14.43 -4.19 11.52
CA HIS A 142 14.26 -5.49 10.85
C HIS A 142 15.60 -6.12 10.49
N ILE A 143 16.52 -5.35 9.92
CA ILE A 143 17.85 -5.81 9.52
C ILE A 143 18.70 -6.19 10.74
N GLU A 144 18.70 -5.34 11.78
CA GLU A 144 19.50 -5.55 13.00
C GLU A 144 19.05 -6.81 13.77
N ASN A 145 17.77 -7.13 13.76
CA ASN A 145 17.24 -8.32 14.44
C ASN A 145 17.28 -9.59 13.57
N LEU A 146 17.80 -9.54 12.35
CA LEU A 146 17.85 -10.67 11.41
C LEU A 146 16.50 -11.40 11.27
N SER A 147 15.41 -10.67 11.40
CA SER A 147 14.06 -11.21 11.37
C SER A 147 13.62 -11.54 9.94
N LEU A 148 12.90 -12.65 9.75
CA LEU A 148 12.23 -12.93 8.46
C LEU A 148 11.01 -12.03 8.27
N ILE A 149 10.29 -11.72 9.36
CA ILE A 149 9.12 -10.85 9.38
C ILE A 149 9.22 -9.93 10.60
N HIS A 150 9.00 -8.63 10.40
CA HIS A 150 8.85 -7.67 11.49
C HIS A 150 7.47 -7.02 11.42
N ILE A 151 6.69 -7.16 12.48
CA ILE A 151 5.36 -6.57 12.59
C ILE A 151 5.44 -5.37 13.54
N SER A 152 5.17 -4.18 13.03
CA SER A 152 5.23 -2.94 13.82
C SER A 152 3.91 -2.53 14.46
N GLU A 153 2.79 -3.16 14.07
CA GLU A 153 1.49 -2.91 14.68
C GLU A 153 1.24 -3.89 15.83
N PRO A 154 0.85 -3.38 17.02
CA PRO A 154 0.40 -4.27 18.08
C PRO A 154 -0.88 -4.98 17.62
N THR A 155 -0.93 -6.29 17.78
CA THR A 155 -2.17 -7.05 17.61
C THR A 155 -3.21 -6.46 18.55
N ARG A 156 -4.35 -5.99 18.01
CA ARG A 156 -5.45 -5.54 18.84
C ARG A 156 -5.86 -6.68 19.76
N PRO A 157 -5.88 -6.49 21.10
CA PRO A 157 -6.43 -7.52 21.97
C PRO A 157 -7.86 -7.80 21.50
N ARG A 158 -8.18 -9.07 21.25
CA ARG A 158 -9.57 -9.47 21.05
C ARG A 158 -10.28 -9.19 22.37
N LEU A 159 -11.18 -8.23 22.37
CA LEU A 159 -12.17 -8.11 23.42
C LEU A 159 -13.03 -9.37 23.33
N ILE A 160 -12.89 -10.23 24.33
CA ILE A 160 -13.73 -11.42 24.56
C ILE A 160 -15.08 -10.91 25.08
#